data_43867e6900c0d0b207a60231df27a4dc
#
_entry.id   43867e6900c0d0b207a60231df27a4dc
#
_cell.length_a   1.000
_cell.length_b   1.000
_cell.length_c   1.000
_cell.angle_alpha   90.00
_cell.angle_beta   90.00
_cell.angle_gamma   90.00
#
_symmetry.space_group_name_H-M   'P 1'
#
loop_
_entity.id
_entity.type
_entity.pdbx_description
1 polymer ?
#
loop_
_entity_poly.entity_id
_entity_poly.type
_entity_poly.pdbx_seq_one_letter_code
_entity_poly.pdbx_strand_id
1 'polypeptide(L)'
;MYIYKQHLYFIYIVTNPERTVLYIGVTNNLDLRLIEHYFNRGDLKTFAGKFYCYNLVYFEEFQYINAIATEKELKGWRRPKKEALIKTKNPDWTFLNNTVCRCWPPKGKPNRY
;
A
#
# COMPACT_ATOMS: atom_id res chain seq x y z
N MET A 1 -11.03 -10.46 31.62
CA MET A 1 -11.11 -9.10 31.14
C MET A 1 -11.06 -9.01 29.63
N TYR A 2 -11.86 -8.19 29.08
CA TYR A 2 -11.92 -8.04 27.65
C TYR A 2 -10.83 -7.09 27.17
N ILE A 3 -10.03 -7.54 26.23
CA ILE A 3 -8.95 -6.73 25.70
C ILE A 3 -9.34 -6.30 24.30
N TYR A 4 -9.45 -5.00 24.10
CA TYR A 4 -9.72 -4.48 22.78
C TYR A 4 -8.54 -4.70 21.90
N LYS A 5 -8.80 -5.32 20.77
CA LYS A 5 -7.82 -5.35 19.74
C LYS A 5 -7.71 -3.96 19.15
N GLN A 6 -6.52 -3.42 19.12
CA GLN A 6 -6.30 -2.14 18.48
C GLN A 6 -6.71 -2.22 17.02
N HIS A 7 -7.44 -1.21 16.59
CA HIS A 7 -7.76 -1.11 15.17
C HIS A 7 -6.60 -0.41 14.48
N LEU A 8 -5.63 -1.20 14.09
CA LEU A 8 -4.46 -0.68 13.40
C LEU A 8 -4.74 -0.59 11.92
N TYR A 9 -4.27 0.49 11.35
CA TYR A 9 -4.37 0.72 9.92
C TYR A 9 -2.97 0.93 9.38
N PHE A 10 -2.83 0.66 8.10
CA PHE A 10 -1.55 0.85 7.42
C PHE A 10 -1.71 1.97 6.41
N ILE A 11 -0.74 2.87 6.42
CA ILE A 11 -0.50 3.76 5.28
C ILE A 11 0.49 3.00 4.42
N TYR A 12 0.21 2.93 3.12
CA TYR A 12 1.10 2.20 2.23
C TYR A 12 1.28 2.96 0.92
N ILE A 13 2.40 2.73 0.28
CA ILE A 13 2.69 3.30 -1.03
C ILE A 13 3.01 2.15 -1.97
N VAL A 14 2.27 2.06 -3.06
CA VAL A 14 2.55 1.10 -4.13
C VAL A 14 2.95 1.85 -5.38
N THR A 15 3.73 1.18 -6.20
CA THR A 15 4.27 1.76 -7.43
C THR A 15 4.12 0.75 -8.57
N ASN A 16 4.21 1.25 -9.80
CA ASN A 16 4.22 0.40 -10.98
C ASN A 16 5.59 -0.30 -11.11
N PRO A 17 5.70 -1.30 -12.00
CA PRO A 17 6.98 -2.00 -12.15
C PRO A 17 8.17 -1.09 -12.46
N GLU A 18 7.94 0.00 -13.18
CA GLU A 18 8.99 0.94 -13.55
C GLU A 18 9.31 1.96 -12.46
N ARG A 19 8.54 1.96 -11.38
CA ARG A 19 8.73 2.89 -10.25
C ARG A 19 8.54 4.35 -10.64
N THR A 20 7.65 4.61 -11.60
CA THR A 20 7.40 5.97 -12.09
C THR A 20 6.14 6.59 -11.53
N VAL A 21 5.20 5.78 -11.07
CA VAL A 21 3.92 6.27 -10.53
C VAL A 21 3.77 5.78 -9.10
N LEU A 22 3.31 6.66 -8.22
CA LEU A 22 3.09 6.31 -6.81
C LEU A 22 1.61 6.42 -6.49
N TYR A 23 1.10 5.45 -5.73
CA TYR A 23 -0.24 5.50 -5.18
C TYR A 23 -0.17 5.31 -3.67
N ILE A 24 -0.79 6.22 -2.93
CA ILE A 24 -0.83 6.17 -1.46
C ILE A 24 -2.22 5.73 -1.04
N GLY A 25 -2.28 4.74 -0.17
CA GLY A 25 -3.55 4.25 0.33
C GLY A 25 -3.51 3.97 1.82
N VAL A 26 -4.67 3.69 2.36
CA VAL A 26 -4.84 3.30 3.75
C VAL A 26 -5.71 2.05 3.79
N THR A 27 -5.34 1.10 4.64
CA THR A 27 -6.09 -0.14 4.77
C THR A 27 -5.89 -0.72 6.16
N ASN A 28 -6.84 -1.51 6.62
CA ASN A 28 -6.67 -2.29 7.85
C ASN A 28 -6.23 -3.72 7.56
N ASN A 29 -6.01 -4.06 6.30
CA ASN A 29 -5.60 -5.41 5.91
C ASN A 29 -4.66 -5.31 4.73
N LEU A 30 -3.38 -5.12 5.03
CA LEU A 30 -2.39 -4.78 4.00
C LEU A 30 -2.18 -5.90 2.98
N ASP A 31 -2.04 -7.14 3.44
CA ASP A 31 -1.79 -8.25 2.52
C ASP A 31 -2.96 -8.45 1.55
N LEU A 32 -4.19 -8.42 2.06
CA LEU A 32 -5.36 -8.53 1.20
C LEU A 32 -5.42 -7.36 0.21
N ARG A 33 -5.14 -6.16 0.68
CA ARG A 33 -5.19 -4.98 -0.18
C ARG A 33 -4.18 -5.08 -1.33
N LEU A 34 -3.00 -5.58 -1.05
CA LEU A 34 -1.99 -5.77 -2.10
C LEU A 34 -2.44 -6.79 -3.13
N ILE A 35 -3.08 -7.85 -2.68
CA ILE A 35 -3.63 -8.87 -3.58
C ILE A 35 -4.71 -8.25 -4.46
N GLU A 36 -5.58 -7.43 -3.88
CA GLU A 36 -6.59 -6.73 -4.64
C GLU A 36 -5.98 -5.81 -5.70
N HIS A 37 -4.95 -5.06 -5.34
CA HIS A 37 -4.26 -4.22 -6.31
C HIS A 37 -3.69 -5.03 -7.46
N TYR A 38 -3.14 -6.19 -7.15
CA TYR A 38 -2.58 -7.05 -8.19
C TYR A 38 -3.66 -7.52 -9.17
N PHE A 39 -4.80 -7.98 -8.67
CA PHE A 39 -5.86 -8.46 -9.54
C PHE A 39 -6.62 -7.34 -10.22
N ASN A 40 -6.53 -6.12 -9.72
CA ASN A 40 -7.15 -4.97 -10.36
C ASN A 40 -6.23 -4.26 -11.35
N ARG A 41 -5.02 -4.77 -11.56
CA ARG A 41 -4.11 -4.13 -12.50
C ARG A 41 -4.73 -4.10 -13.89
N GLY A 42 -4.64 -2.94 -14.52
CA GLY A 42 -5.26 -2.71 -15.81
C GLY A 42 -6.69 -2.19 -15.73
N ASP A 43 -7.29 -2.13 -14.55
CA ASP A 43 -8.65 -1.62 -14.38
C ASP A 43 -8.61 -0.10 -14.48
N LEU A 44 -9.22 0.42 -15.54
CA LEU A 44 -9.21 1.86 -15.81
C LEU A 44 -10.08 2.66 -14.85
N LYS A 45 -10.89 1.99 -14.04
CA LYS A 45 -11.81 2.68 -13.11
C LYS A 45 -11.08 3.19 -11.87
N THR A 46 -9.90 2.70 -11.57
CA THR A 46 -9.14 3.11 -10.40
C THR A 46 -7.79 3.66 -10.83
N PHE A 47 -7.25 4.59 -10.03
CA PHE A 47 -5.93 5.15 -10.33
C PHE A 47 -4.86 4.06 -10.28
N ALA A 48 -4.86 3.29 -9.20
CA ALA A 48 -3.84 2.26 -9.03
C ALA A 48 -3.92 1.19 -10.11
N GLY A 49 -5.14 0.79 -10.51
CA GLY A 49 -5.32 -0.18 -11.58
C GLY A 49 -4.87 0.35 -12.91
N LYS A 50 -5.27 1.59 -13.22
CA LYS A 50 -4.92 2.22 -14.49
C LYS A 50 -3.41 2.29 -14.68
N PHE A 51 -2.65 2.55 -13.63
CA PHE A 51 -1.21 2.75 -13.72
C PHE A 51 -0.41 1.55 -13.20
N TYR A 52 -1.06 0.41 -12.96
CA TYR A 52 -0.39 -0.83 -12.56
C TYR A 52 0.41 -0.68 -11.28
N CYS A 53 -0.14 0.05 -10.32
CA CYS A 53 0.51 0.24 -9.02
C CYS A 53 0.12 -0.88 -8.07
N TYR A 54 0.94 -1.92 -7.99
CA TYR A 54 0.71 -3.04 -7.08
C TYR A 54 1.97 -3.49 -6.36
N ASN A 55 3.09 -2.84 -6.59
CA ASN A 55 4.35 -3.19 -5.95
C ASN A 55 4.57 -2.30 -4.74
N LEU A 56 4.63 -2.92 -3.57
CA LEU A 56 4.75 -2.20 -2.31
C LEU A 56 6.17 -1.69 -2.11
N VAL A 57 6.32 -0.39 -1.81
CA VAL A 57 7.62 0.20 -1.53
C VAL A 57 7.70 0.86 -0.16
N TYR A 58 6.57 1.02 0.53
CA TYR A 58 6.55 1.63 1.85
C TYR A 58 5.27 1.28 2.58
N PHE A 59 5.37 1.03 3.89
CA PHE A 59 4.17 0.91 4.73
C PHE A 59 4.53 1.26 6.17
N GLU A 60 3.51 1.71 6.90
CA GLU A 60 3.66 2.07 8.29
C GLU A 60 2.33 1.90 9.01
N GLU A 61 2.37 1.40 10.24
CA GLU A 61 1.16 1.21 11.05
C GLU A 61 0.78 2.47 11.78
N PHE A 62 -0.53 2.71 11.86
CA PHE A 62 -1.09 3.84 12.60
C PHE A 62 -2.39 3.42 13.27
N GLN A 63 -2.76 4.09 14.33
CA GLN A 63 -4.12 4.00 14.81
C GLN A 63 -5.04 4.69 13.78
N TYR A 64 -6.28 4.24 13.73
CA TYR A 64 -7.21 4.64 12.67
C TYR A 64 -7.23 6.14 12.40
N ILE A 65 -7.45 6.94 13.46
CA ILE A 65 -7.64 8.37 13.24
C ILE A 65 -6.38 9.04 12.70
N ASN A 66 -5.21 8.56 13.15
CA ASN A 66 -3.94 9.09 12.67
C ASN A 66 -3.67 8.66 11.23
N ALA A 67 -4.10 7.45 10.87
CA ALA A 67 -3.91 6.95 9.51
C ALA A 67 -4.66 7.79 8.50
N ILE A 68 -5.90 8.14 8.79
CA ILE A 68 -6.71 8.94 7.88
C ILE A 68 -6.09 10.33 7.65
N ALA A 69 -5.69 10.98 8.75
CA ALA A 69 -5.10 12.30 8.67
C ALA A 69 -3.78 12.27 7.90
N THR A 70 -2.96 11.26 8.19
CA THR A 70 -1.64 11.13 7.56
C THR A 70 -1.78 10.83 6.06
N GLU A 71 -2.71 9.97 5.68
CA GLU A 71 -2.91 9.67 4.28
C GLU A 71 -3.28 10.92 3.48
N LYS A 72 -4.17 11.74 4.04
CA LYS A 72 -4.55 13.00 3.38
C LYS A 72 -3.35 13.92 3.22
N GLU A 73 -2.54 14.01 4.26
CA GLU A 73 -1.33 14.84 4.21
C GLU A 73 -0.38 14.37 3.14
N LEU A 74 -0.08 13.06 3.14
CA LEU A 74 0.88 12.49 2.19
C LEU A 74 0.42 12.65 0.75
N LYS A 75 -0.87 12.53 0.50
CA LYS A 75 -1.37 12.70 -0.87
C LYS A 75 -1.14 14.11 -1.39
N GLY A 76 -1.08 15.10 -0.50
CA GLY A 76 -0.80 16.47 -0.88
C GLY A 76 0.67 16.79 -1.07
N TRP A 77 1.57 15.88 -0.72
CA TRP A 77 3.00 16.14 -0.86
C TRP A 77 3.43 16.08 -2.31
N ARG A 78 4.48 16.84 -2.64
CA ARG A 78 5.12 16.73 -3.94
C ARG A 78 5.95 15.47 -4.00
N ARG A 79 6.22 15.02 -5.21
CA ARG A 79 6.93 13.77 -5.46
C ARG A 79 8.25 13.65 -4.71
N PRO A 80 9.15 14.66 -4.72
CA PRO A 80 10.43 14.51 -4.01
C PRO A 80 10.25 14.21 -2.52
N LYS A 81 9.22 14.76 -1.89
CA LYS A 81 8.98 14.52 -0.47
C LYS A 81 8.47 13.10 -0.23
N LYS A 82 7.64 12.61 -1.14
CA LYS A 82 7.17 11.21 -1.07
C LYS A 82 8.33 10.25 -1.25
N GLU A 83 9.22 10.55 -2.18
CA GLU A 83 10.40 9.72 -2.42
C GLU A 83 11.32 9.71 -1.20
N ALA A 84 11.49 10.86 -0.57
CA ALA A 84 12.31 10.94 0.65
C ALA A 84 11.72 10.07 1.75
N LEU A 85 10.40 10.07 1.90
CA LEU A 85 9.73 9.23 2.89
C LEU A 85 10.00 7.75 2.62
N ILE A 86 9.85 7.32 1.38
CA ILE A 86 10.12 5.93 1.01
C ILE A 86 11.56 5.57 1.40
N LYS A 87 12.50 6.44 1.11
CA LYS A 87 13.91 6.15 1.36
C LYS A 87 14.26 6.04 2.83
N THR A 88 13.45 6.61 3.72
CA THR A 88 13.72 6.48 5.16
C THR A 88 13.71 5.02 5.62
N LYS A 89 12.92 4.16 4.96
CA LYS A 89 12.80 2.76 5.32
C LYS A 89 13.21 1.82 4.20
N ASN A 90 13.27 2.31 2.99
CA ASN A 90 13.49 1.46 1.82
C ASN A 90 14.30 2.23 0.77
N PRO A 91 15.60 2.49 1.06
CA PRO A 91 16.40 3.35 0.19
C PRO A 91 16.54 2.85 -1.24
N ASP A 92 16.43 1.54 -1.45
CA ASP A 92 16.59 0.97 -2.78
C ASP A 92 15.27 0.75 -3.51
N TRP A 93 14.15 1.11 -2.90
CA TRP A 93 12.83 0.91 -3.47
C TRP A 93 12.57 -0.57 -3.82
N THR A 94 13.06 -1.44 -2.97
CA THR A 94 12.81 -2.86 -3.11
C THR A 94 11.31 -3.13 -2.99
N PHE A 95 10.79 -4.04 -3.79
CA PHE A 95 9.39 -4.41 -3.68
C PHE A 95 9.19 -5.27 -2.43
N LEU A 96 8.32 -4.81 -1.53
CA LEU A 96 8.14 -5.42 -0.22
C LEU A 96 6.96 -6.38 -0.14
N ASN A 97 6.38 -6.73 -1.29
CA ASN A 97 5.20 -7.60 -1.30
C ASN A 97 5.49 -8.95 -0.64
N ASN A 98 6.66 -9.51 -0.86
CA ASN A 98 7.04 -10.79 -0.26
C ASN A 98 7.20 -10.69 1.26
N THR A 99 7.48 -9.51 1.78
CA THR A 99 7.61 -9.30 3.21
C THR A 99 6.25 -9.35 3.90
N VAL A 100 5.23 -8.87 3.23
CA VAL A 100 3.88 -8.74 3.78
C VAL A 100 3.01 -9.94 3.44
N CYS A 101 3.11 -10.42 2.21
CA CYS A 101 2.27 -11.51 1.72
C CYS A 101 3.05 -12.82 1.75
N ARG A 102 2.39 -13.89 2.20
CA ARG A 102 3.04 -15.20 2.29
C ARG A 102 3.45 -15.71 0.92
N CYS A 103 2.66 -15.39 -0.09
CA CYS A 103 2.89 -15.89 -1.43
C CYS A 103 2.69 -14.74 -2.42
N TRP A 104 3.76 -14.38 -3.10
CA TRP A 104 3.69 -13.29 -4.08
C TRP A 104 4.44 -13.70 -5.34
N PRO A 105 3.88 -13.54 -6.55
CA PRO A 105 2.52 -13.02 -6.77
C PRO A 105 1.45 -13.99 -6.32
N PRO A 106 0.23 -13.49 -6.05
CA PRO A 106 -0.85 -14.36 -5.58
C PRO A 106 -1.29 -15.32 -6.68
N LYS A 107 -1.67 -16.55 -6.29
CA LYS A 107 -2.01 -17.59 -7.26
C LYS A 107 -3.43 -17.51 -7.74
N GLY A 108 -4.32 -16.88 -6.99
CA GLY A 108 -5.70 -16.76 -7.37
C GLY A 108 -6.35 -15.61 -6.64
N LYS A 109 -7.51 -15.19 -7.11
CA LYS A 109 -8.23 -14.10 -6.47
C LYS A 109 -8.63 -14.50 -5.07
N PRO A 110 -8.57 -13.54 -4.11
CA PRO A 110 -9.02 -13.84 -2.76
C PRO A 110 -10.50 -14.18 -2.78
N ASN A 111 -10.87 -15.14 -1.95
CA ASN A 111 -12.26 -15.48 -1.77
C ASN A 111 -12.87 -14.43 -0.86
N ARG A 112 -13.83 -13.70 -1.39
CA ARG A 112 -14.35 -12.59 -0.64
C ARG A 112 -15.63 -12.89 0.07
N TYR A 113 -15.88 -14.05 0.21
CA TYR A 113 -17.11 -14.48 0.81
C TYR A 113 -18.29 -14.38 -0.10
#